data_ed045faa6c684fad00e98cc69b35929b
#
_entry.id   ed045faa6c684fad00e98cc69b35929b
#
_cell.length_a   1.000
_cell.length_b   1.000
_cell.length_c   1.000
_cell.angle_alpha   90.00
_cell.angle_beta   90.00
_cell.angle_gamma   90.00
#
_symmetry.space_group_name_H-M   'P 1'
#
loop_
_entity.id
_entity.type
_entity.pdbx_description
1 polymer ?
#
loop_
_entity_poly.entity_id
_entity_poly.type
_entity_poly.pdbx_seq_one_letter_code
_entity_poly.pdbx_strand_id
1 'polypeptide(L)'
;SSGRRYIDDPEKYGLPENTHKWAISDYRANNKYAVTLNGIEIDYQTRFWYLPGFLKGFVLNANYTTIDSEVKYPRTIVDIAIDWGPPLTTVTTNIDTFYVDRLLDQSDEVINLSVGYDYKGFSGRISMLHKANTFTRTNFWPALRESSDDYTRWDLSIKQKLPVEGLAMYLNISNLTDEIDRTLVRGGNFPAFEEHYGKTIDLGFRYSF
;
A
#
# COMPACT_ATOMS: atom_id res chain seq x y z
N SER A 1 14.41 -10.49 0.27
CA SER A 1 14.61 -11.03 -1.07
C SER A 1 15.02 -12.49 -0.98
N SER A 2 14.25 -13.39 -1.56
CA SER A 2 14.63 -14.78 -1.74
C SER A 2 15.51 -14.89 -2.99
N GLY A 3 16.65 -15.54 -2.88
CA GLY A 3 17.53 -15.80 -3.99
C GLY A 3 18.40 -17.02 -3.76
N ARG A 4 18.58 -17.83 -4.79
CA ARG A 4 19.69 -18.79 -4.79
C ARG A 4 20.97 -18.00 -5.00
N ARG A 5 21.84 -17.98 -4.01
CA ARG A 5 23.19 -17.42 -4.13
C ARG A 5 24.21 -18.54 -4.08
N TYR A 6 25.16 -18.47 -4.98
CA TYR A 6 26.39 -19.24 -4.86
C TYR A 6 27.27 -18.53 -3.80
N ILE A 7 27.65 -19.22 -2.76
CA ILE A 7 28.48 -18.68 -1.68
C ILE A 7 29.93 -19.07 -2.01
N ASP A 8 30.68 -18.09 -2.48
CA ASP A 8 32.10 -18.27 -2.80
C ASP A 8 32.99 -18.22 -1.55
N ASP A 9 32.54 -17.43 -0.57
CA ASP A 9 33.27 -17.19 0.70
C ASP A 9 32.26 -17.28 1.85
N PRO A 10 32.10 -18.46 2.48
CA PRO A 10 31.15 -18.66 3.57
C PRO A 10 31.43 -17.76 4.79
N GLU A 11 32.69 -17.49 5.10
CA GLU A 11 33.11 -16.71 6.27
C GLU A 11 32.59 -15.25 6.15
N LYS A 12 32.60 -14.69 4.95
CA LYS A 12 32.07 -13.35 4.68
C LYS A 12 30.58 -13.20 5.09
N TYR A 13 29.87 -14.31 5.15
CA TYR A 13 28.45 -14.36 5.52
C TYR A 13 28.24 -14.95 6.92
N GLY A 14 29.30 -15.16 7.71
CA GLY A 14 29.22 -15.75 9.04
C GLY A 14 28.84 -17.23 9.04
N LEU A 15 29.07 -17.93 7.94
CA LEU A 15 28.78 -19.34 7.77
C LEU A 15 30.03 -20.19 8.02
N PRO A 16 29.90 -21.46 8.50
CA PRO A 16 31.03 -22.36 8.66
C PRO A 16 31.81 -22.57 7.34
N GLU A 17 33.12 -22.71 7.44
CA GLU A 17 34.06 -22.90 6.31
C GLU A 17 33.66 -24.04 5.35
N ASN A 18 32.99 -25.08 5.86
CA ASN A 18 32.51 -26.24 5.10
C ASN A 18 31.08 -26.13 4.60
N THR A 19 30.47 -24.94 4.59
CA THR A 19 29.10 -24.75 4.09
C THR A 19 29.05 -25.05 2.59
N HIS A 20 28.06 -25.87 2.17
CA HIS A 20 27.85 -26.17 0.76
C HIS A 20 27.66 -24.89 -0.04
N LYS A 21 28.35 -24.78 -1.18
CA LYS A 21 28.38 -23.59 -2.05
C LYS A 21 27.03 -23.13 -2.59
N TRP A 22 25.99 -23.93 -2.46
CA TRP A 22 24.62 -23.60 -2.82
C TRP A 22 23.77 -23.58 -1.57
N ALA A 23 23.43 -22.40 -1.09
CA ALA A 23 22.43 -22.22 -0.06
C ALA A 23 21.27 -21.39 -0.61
N ILE A 24 20.04 -21.82 -0.31
CA ILE A 24 18.88 -20.95 -0.40
C ILE A 24 18.84 -20.24 0.95
N SER A 25 19.17 -18.97 0.99
CA SER A 25 19.04 -18.18 2.21
C SER A 25 18.02 -17.09 2.00
N ASP A 26 16.93 -17.15 2.77
CA ASP A 26 16.03 -16.05 2.95
C ASP A 26 16.46 -15.31 4.22
N TYR A 27 17.06 -14.14 4.06
CA TYR A 27 17.36 -13.29 5.18
C TYR A 27 16.92 -11.85 4.90
N ARG A 28 16.48 -11.18 5.94
CA ARG A 28 16.16 -9.76 5.88
C ARG A 28 17.44 -8.98 6.14
N ALA A 29 17.82 -8.15 5.19
CA ALA A 29 18.92 -7.22 5.34
C ALA A 29 18.43 -5.81 5.02
N ASN A 30 18.99 -4.83 5.72
CA ASN A 30 18.75 -3.43 5.39
C ASN A 30 19.30 -3.12 4.00
N ASN A 31 18.63 -2.25 3.28
CA ASN A 31 19.14 -1.73 2.02
C ASN A 31 20.43 -0.93 2.30
N LYS A 32 21.47 -1.20 1.55
CA LYS A 32 22.76 -0.46 1.66
C LYS A 32 22.69 0.96 1.09
N TYR A 33 21.65 1.27 0.32
CA TYR A 33 21.47 2.59 -0.27
C TYR A 33 20.46 3.40 0.55
N ALA A 34 20.71 4.69 0.68
CA ALA A 34 19.77 5.61 1.29
C ALA A 34 18.48 5.71 0.44
N VAL A 35 17.36 5.91 1.08
CA VAL A 35 16.08 6.20 0.47
C VAL A 35 15.83 7.69 0.56
N THR A 36 15.45 8.31 -0.55
CA THR A 36 14.97 9.69 -0.57
C THR A 36 13.46 9.67 -0.58
N LEU A 37 12.85 10.45 0.31
CA LEU A 37 11.41 10.60 0.41
C LEU A 37 11.07 12.07 0.63
N ASN A 38 10.21 12.62 -0.22
CA ASN A 38 9.68 13.98 -0.13
C ASN A 38 8.17 13.91 -0.21
N GLY A 39 7.48 14.71 0.59
CA GLY A 39 6.03 14.71 0.56
C GLY A 39 5.44 15.98 1.14
N ILE A 40 4.15 16.17 0.85
CA ILE A 40 3.32 17.24 1.39
C ILE A 40 2.07 16.60 1.95
N GLU A 41 1.71 17.01 3.15
CA GLU A 41 0.44 16.66 3.78
C GLU A 41 -0.33 17.92 4.14
N ILE A 42 -1.62 17.93 3.80
CA ILE A 42 -2.55 19.00 4.14
C ILE A 42 -3.74 18.37 4.85
N ASP A 43 -3.99 18.81 6.07
CA ASP A 43 -5.17 18.42 6.85
C ASP A 43 -6.05 19.64 7.09
N TYR A 44 -7.34 19.49 6.81
CA TYR A 44 -8.34 20.52 7.06
C TYR A 44 -9.56 19.91 7.73
N GLN A 45 -9.87 20.41 8.93
CA GLN A 45 -11.02 19.99 9.70
C GLN A 45 -11.83 21.21 10.13
N THR A 46 -13.13 21.19 9.89
CA THR A 46 -14.01 22.27 10.31
C THR A 46 -15.40 21.78 10.67
N ARG A 47 -16.02 22.51 11.61
CA ARG A 47 -17.43 22.41 11.95
C ARG A 47 -18.07 23.77 11.70
N PHE A 48 -19.16 23.78 10.95
CA PHE A 48 -19.82 25.01 10.51
C PHE A 48 -20.78 25.60 11.58
N TRP A 49 -20.34 25.63 12.83
CA TRP A 49 -21.13 26.10 13.99
C TRP A 49 -21.64 27.52 13.85
N TYR A 50 -20.98 28.36 13.06
CA TYR A 50 -21.32 29.74 12.81
C TYR A 50 -22.42 29.94 11.76
N LEU A 51 -22.83 28.88 11.04
CA LEU A 51 -23.93 28.97 10.09
C LEU A 51 -25.27 28.96 10.81
N PRO A 52 -26.32 29.63 10.23
CA PRO A 52 -27.61 29.71 10.87
C PRO A 52 -28.42 28.42 10.77
N GLY A 53 -29.29 28.21 11.76
CA GLY A 53 -30.30 27.17 11.76
C GLY A 53 -29.72 25.75 11.69
N PHE A 54 -30.20 24.96 10.72
CA PHE A 54 -29.79 23.58 10.52
C PHE A 54 -28.39 23.45 9.89
N LEU A 55 -27.92 24.48 9.20
CA LEU A 55 -26.60 24.46 8.53
C LEU A 55 -25.43 24.34 9.52
N LYS A 56 -25.62 24.73 10.78
CA LYS A 56 -24.59 24.59 11.84
C LYS A 56 -24.18 23.13 12.14
N GLY A 57 -24.96 22.17 11.66
CA GLY A 57 -24.72 20.75 11.86
C GLY A 57 -23.66 20.17 10.92
N PHE A 58 -23.26 20.86 9.86
CA PHE A 58 -22.28 20.33 8.92
C PHE A 58 -20.87 20.26 9.53
N VAL A 59 -20.17 19.19 9.15
CA VAL A 59 -18.76 18.93 9.50
C VAL A 59 -18.04 18.49 8.25
N LEU A 60 -16.83 18.99 8.04
CA LEU A 60 -15.96 18.61 6.93
C LEU A 60 -14.60 18.23 7.46
N ASN A 61 -14.09 17.08 7.04
CA ASN A 61 -12.71 16.68 7.22
C ASN A 61 -12.14 16.33 5.84
N ALA A 62 -10.99 16.89 5.53
CA ALA A 62 -10.26 16.63 4.29
C ALA A 62 -8.77 16.51 4.59
N ASN A 63 -8.18 15.41 4.20
CA ASN A 63 -6.74 15.18 4.28
C ASN A 63 -6.25 14.81 2.88
N TYR A 64 -5.16 15.44 2.48
CA TYR A 64 -4.46 15.19 1.22
C TYR A 64 -3.00 14.97 1.51
N THR A 65 -2.47 13.84 1.05
CA THR A 65 -1.06 13.49 1.18
C THR A 65 -0.52 13.11 -0.19
N THR A 66 0.60 13.69 -0.59
CA THR A 66 1.35 13.25 -1.77
C THR A 66 2.80 13.01 -1.38
N ILE A 67 3.36 11.90 -1.86
CA ILE A 67 4.71 11.47 -1.51
C ILE A 67 5.43 10.98 -2.78
N ASP A 68 6.60 11.55 -3.02
CA ASP A 68 7.54 11.07 -4.03
C ASP A 68 8.73 10.40 -3.34
N SER A 69 9.15 9.26 -3.86
CA SER A 69 10.26 8.51 -3.27
C SER A 69 11.15 7.87 -4.33
N GLU A 70 12.45 7.81 -4.00
CA GLU A 70 13.45 7.14 -4.81
C GLU A 70 14.22 6.13 -3.97
N VAL A 71 14.19 4.87 -4.42
CA VAL A 71 14.87 3.75 -3.77
C VAL A 71 15.76 3.02 -4.78
N LYS A 72 17.02 2.81 -4.41
CA LYS A 72 17.94 1.95 -5.16
C LYS A 72 17.80 0.52 -4.65
N TYR A 73 17.19 -0.34 -5.46
CA TYR A 73 17.02 -1.76 -5.13
C TYR A 73 18.23 -2.55 -5.60
N PRO A 74 18.98 -3.21 -4.70
CA PRO A 74 20.14 -4.02 -5.08
C PRO A 74 19.72 -5.18 -5.96
N ARG A 75 20.52 -5.46 -6.99
CA ARG A 75 20.41 -6.67 -7.80
C ARG A 75 21.80 -7.15 -8.23
N THR A 76 21.90 -8.45 -8.50
CA THR A 76 23.11 -9.06 -9.06
C THR A 76 22.79 -9.53 -10.48
N ILE A 77 23.59 -9.12 -11.44
CA ILE A 77 23.56 -9.62 -12.80
C ILE A 77 24.64 -10.67 -12.94
N VAL A 78 24.31 -11.80 -13.55
CA VAL A 78 25.27 -12.85 -13.87
C VAL A 78 25.69 -12.69 -15.32
N ASP A 79 26.95 -12.37 -15.53
CA ASP A 79 27.58 -12.35 -16.85
C ASP A 79 28.30 -13.68 -17.10
N ILE A 80 28.01 -14.31 -18.24
CA ILE A 80 28.57 -15.62 -18.59
C ILE A 80 29.40 -15.47 -19.86
N ALA A 81 30.70 -15.49 -19.70
CA ALA A 81 31.63 -15.55 -20.83
C ALA A 81 31.96 -17.01 -21.15
N ILE A 82 31.80 -17.39 -22.42
CA ILE A 82 32.12 -18.74 -22.93
C ILE A 82 33.42 -18.64 -23.74
N ASP A 83 34.45 -19.33 -23.26
CA ASP A 83 35.66 -19.54 -24.05
C ASP A 83 35.51 -20.81 -24.85
N TRP A 84 35.45 -20.66 -26.16
CA TRP A 84 35.27 -21.74 -27.14
C TRP A 84 36.55 -22.52 -27.43
N GLY A 85 37.64 -22.23 -26.72
CA GLY A 85 38.87 -23.03 -26.87
C GLY A 85 38.76 -24.47 -26.35
N PRO A 86 39.64 -25.40 -26.76
CA PRO A 86 39.70 -26.74 -26.17
C PRO A 86 40.53 -26.72 -24.85
N PRO A 87 39.94 -27.09 -23.68
CA PRO A 87 38.52 -27.45 -23.43
C PRO A 87 37.62 -26.23 -23.39
N LEU A 88 36.34 -26.40 -23.72
CA LEU A 88 35.28 -25.41 -23.55
C LEU A 88 35.24 -24.99 -22.06
N THR A 89 35.44 -23.72 -21.77
CA THR A 89 35.38 -23.19 -20.41
C THR A 89 34.34 -22.06 -20.30
N THR A 90 33.66 -22.01 -19.15
CA THR A 90 32.67 -20.98 -18.86
C THR A 90 33.15 -20.18 -17.64
N VAL A 91 33.28 -18.88 -17.82
CA VAL A 91 33.56 -17.95 -16.73
C VAL A 91 32.29 -17.24 -16.36
N THR A 92 31.88 -17.38 -15.10
CA THR A 92 30.68 -16.72 -14.57
C THR A 92 31.12 -15.58 -13.66
N THR A 93 30.72 -14.37 -14.00
CA THR A 93 31.01 -13.16 -13.22
C THR A 93 29.71 -12.60 -12.62
N ASN A 94 29.70 -12.40 -11.30
CA ASN A 94 28.60 -11.75 -10.60
C ASN A 94 28.87 -10.24 -10.53
N ILE A 95 27.97 -9.45 -11.13
CA ILE A 95 28.06 -7.99 -11.12
C ILE A 95 26.95 -7.46 -10.21
N ASP A 96 27.34 -6.93 -9.06
CA ASP A 96 26.43 -6.27 -8.14
C ASP A 96 26.09 -4.87 -8.66
N THR A 97 24.82 -4.63 -8.91
CA THR A 97 24.28 -3.37 -9.39
C THR A 97 22.99 -3.01 -8.65
N PHE A 98 22.25 -2.03 -9.12
CA PHE A 98 20.94 -1.67 -8.60
C PHE A 98 20.03 -1.19 -9.73
N TYR A 99 18.75 -1.13 -9.44
CA TYR A 99 17.79 -0.36 -10.23
C TYR A 99 17.07 0.64 -9.32
N VAL A 100 16.51 1.67 -9.90
CA VAL A 100 15.76 2.70 -9.18
C VAL A 100 14.27 2.48 -9.38
N ASP A 101 13.51 2.59 -8.30
CA ASP A 101 12.05 2.59 -8.29
C ASP A 101 11.55 3.31 -7.04
N ARG A 102 10.23 3.42 -6.90
CA ARG A 102 9.58 3.99 -5.71
C ARG A 102 9.70 3.07 -4.50
N LEU A 103 9.44 3.59 -3.32
CA LEU A 103 9.37 2.80 -2.10
C LEU A 103 8.19 1.81 -2.18
N LEU A 104 8.43 0.57 -1.73
CA LEU A 104 7.37 -0.45 -1.63
C LEU A 104 6.30 -0.02 -0.62
N ASP A 105 5.06 -0.41 -0.93
CA ASP A 105 3.87 -0.20 -0.09
C ASP A 105 3.55 1.29 0.19
N GLN A 106 4.09 2.18 -0.64
CA GLN A 106 3.82 3.60 -0.59
C GLN A 106 2.94 4.02 -1.78
N SER A 107 1.79 4.63 -1.47
CA SER A 107 0.96 5.31 -2.46
C SER A 107 1.54 6.67 -2.81
N ASP A 108 1.45 7.07 -4.08
CA ASP A 108 1.88 8.40 -4.53
C ASP A 108 0.96 9.48 -3.98
N GLU A 109 -0.32 9.16 -3.84
CA GLU A 109 -1.34 10.06 -3.38
C GLU A 109 -2.34 9.33 -2.49
N VAL A 110 -2.74 9.98 -1.39
CA VAL A 110 -3.81 9.55 -0.51
C VAL A 110 -4.74 10.71 -0.23
N ILE A 111 -6.03 10.54 -0.50
CA ILE A 111 -7.08 11.51 -0.18
C ILE A 111 -8.07 10.88 0.78
N ASN A 112 -8.29 11.52 1.90
CA ASN A 112 -9.37 11.21 2.83
C ASN A 112 -10.34 12.39 2.87
N LEU A 113 -11.58 12.18 2.49
CA LEU A 113 -12.63 13.17 2.54
C LEU A 113 -13.80 12.65 3.37
N SER A 114 -14.29 13.43 4.31
CA SER A 114 -15.50 13.09 5.06
C SER A 114 -16.39 14.31 5.22
N VAL A 115 -17.64 14.18 4.77
CA VAL A 115 -18.70 15.15 4.99
C VAL A 115 -19.68 14.58 5.99
N GLY A 116 -19.94 15.33 7.04
CA GLY A 116 -20.81 14.93 8.11
C GLY A 116 -21.90 15.95 8.43
N TYR A 117 -22.94 15.45 9.10
CA TYR A 117 -24.03 16.28 9.59
C TYR A 117 -24.50 15.81 10.96
N ASP A 118 -24.44 16.71 11.94
CA ASP A 118 -24.84 16.46 13.32
C ASP A 118 -25.96 17.44 13.72
N TYR A 119 -27.17 16.92 13.91
CA TYR A 119 -28.31 17.77 14.30
C TYR A 119 -29.39 17.00 15.08
N LYS A 120 -29.81 17.51 16.22
CA LYS A 120 -30.94 17.00 17.03
C LYS A 120 -30.94 15.48 17.23
N GLY A 121 -29.77 14.89 17.56
CA GLY A 121 -29.65 13.45 17.82
C GLY A 121 -29.39 12.61 16.55
N PHE A 122 -29.44 13.20 15.37
CA PHE A 122 -28.95 12.61 14.14
C PHE A 122 -27.45 12.90 13.96
N SER A 123 -26.69 11.91 13.52
CA SER A 123 -25.30 12.04 13.10
C SER A 123 -25.08 11.17 11.88
N GLY A 124 -24.79 11.78 10.75
CA GLY A 124 -24.47 11.08 9.49
C GLY A 124 -23.11 11.48 8.98
N ARG A 125 -22.39 10.52 8.39
CA ARG A 125 -21.10 10.72 7.75
C ARG A 125 -21.06 9.96 6.44
N ILE A 126 -20.58 10.61 5.38
CA ILE A 126 -20.13 9.95 4.16
C ILE A 126 -18.64 10.22 4.05
N SER A 127 -17.86 9.17 3.84
CA SER A 127 -16.40 9.24 3.81
C SER A 127 -15.89 8.59 2.54
N MET A 128 -14.85 9.18 1.96
CA MET A 128 -14.12 8.68 0.81
C MET A 128 -12.67 8.46 1.20
N LEU A 129 -12.13 7.31 0.83
CA LEU A 129 -10.70 7.04 0.81
C LEU A 129 -10.28 6.81 -0.65
N HIS A 130 -9.39 7.64 -1.14
CA HIS A 130 -8.71 7.43 -2.42
C HIS A 130 -7.23 7.17 -2.19
N LYS A 131 -6.69 6.15 -2.86
CA LYS A 131 -5.25 5.83 -2.92
C LYS A 131 -4.87 5.65 -4.37
N ALA A 132 -3.88 6.39 -4.82
CA ALA A 132 -3.33 6.21 -6.16
C ALA A 132 -2.13 5.28 -6.13
N ASN A 133 -2.09 4.38 -7.09
CA ASN A 133 -0.93 3.66 -7.61
C ASN A 133 0.17 3.33 -6.58
N THR A 134 -0.06 2.35 -5.73
CA THR A 134 0.94 1.87 -4.76
C THR A 134 1.86 0.85 -5.41
N PHE A 135 3.17 1.03 -5.30
CA PHE A 135 4.15 0.05 -5.75
C PHE A 135 4.20 -1.13 -4.77
N THR A 136 3.66 -2.30 -5.16
CA THR A 136 3.42 -3.43 -4.26
C THR A 136 4.49 -4.51 -4.34
N ARG A 137 5.14 -4.69 -5.50
CA ARG A 137 6.10 -5.77 -5.67
C ARG A 137 7.25 -5.42 -6.58
N THR A 138 8.46 -5.70 -6.11
CA THR A 138 9.69 -5.60 -6.92
C THR A 138 9.85 -6.84 -7.79
N ASN A 139 10.50 -6.67 -8.96
CA ASN A 139 10.92 -7.78 -9.79
C ASN A 139 12.22 -7.41 -10.51
N PHE A 140 13.03 -8.43 -10.83
CA PHE A 140 14.23 -8.26 -11.65
C PHE A 140 13.89 -7.62 -13.00
N TRP A 141 12.81 -8.11 -13.64
CA TRP A 141 12.29 -7.58 -14.89
C TRP A 141 11.31 -6.43 -14.61
N PRO A 142 11.55 -5.22 -15.13
CA PRO A 142 10.66 -4.08 -14.92
C PRO A 142 9.20 -4.35 -15.28
N ALA A 143 8.98 -5.10 -16.36
CA ALA A 143 7.66 -5.45 -16.85
C ALA A 143 6.87 -6.39 -15.90
N LEU A 144 7.55 -7.10 -15.00
CA LEU A 144 6.94 -8.00 -14.03
C LEU A 144 6.81 -7.39 -12.64
N ARG A 145 7.10 -6.11 -12.49
CA ARG A 145 6.82 -5.37 -11.25
C ARG A 145 5.33 -5.12 -11.13
N GLU A 146 4.84 -5.08 -9.90
CA GLU A 146 3.42 -4.93 -9.63
C GLU A 146 3.15 -3.61 -8.92
N SER A 147 2.01 -3.02 -9.23
CA SER A 147 1.47 -1.85 -8.54
C SER A 147 -0.02 -2.03 -8.33
N SER A 148 -0.56 -1.52 -7.23
CA SER A 148 -2.01 -1.45 -7.09
C SER A 148 -2.59 -0.51 -8.15
N ASP A 149 -3.81 -0.78 -8.58
CA ASP A 149 -4.62 0.17 -9.32
C ASP A 149 -5.05 1.33 -8.40
N ASP A 150 -5.60 2.39 -8.97
CA ASP A 150 -6.23 3.43 -8.19
C ASP A 150 -7.44 2.84 -7.45
N TYR A 151 -7.52 3.12 -6.16
CA TYR A 151 -8.55 2.58 -5.29
C TYR A 151 -9.37 3.70 -4.65
N THR A 152 -10.71 3.69 -4.85
CA THR A 152 -11.60 4.71 -4.30
C THR A 152 -12.79 4.09 -3.58
N ARG A 153 -12.75 4.05 -2.26
CA ARG A 153 -13.81 3.49 -1.43
C ARG A 153 -14.65 4.57 -0.77
N TRP A 154 -15.95 4.38 -0.80
CA TRP A 154 -16.93 5.20 -0.10
C TRP A 154 -17.59 4.42 1.03
N ASP A 155 -17.70 5.06 2.18
CA ASP A 155 -18.34 4.50 3.37
C ASP A 155 -19.42 5.47 3.89
N LEU A 156 -20.52 4.92 4.43
CA LEU A 156 -21.60 5.68 5.06
C LEU A 156 -21.79 5.22 6.49
N SER A 157 -21.88 6.16 7.42
CA SER A 157 -22.23 5.90 8.81
C SER A 157 -23.36 6.82 9.26
N ILE A 158 -24.42 6.24 9.80
CA ILE A 158 -25.56 6.97 10.34
C ILE A 158 -25.83 6.51 11.74
N LYS A 159 -26.09 7.48 12.64
CA LYS A 159 -26.56 7.24 13.99
C LYS A 159 -27.74 8.16 14.27
N GLN A 160 -28.82 7.60 14.81
CA GLN A 160 -30.01 8.33 15.24
C GLN A 160 -30.35 7.99 16.68
N LYS A 161 -30.43 9.01 17.55
CA LYS A 161 -31.05 8.86 18.88
C LYS A 161 -32.55 8.66 18.70
N LEU A 162 -33.08 7.65 19.34
CA LEU A 162 -34.52 7.36 19.30
C LEU A 162 -35.26 8.10 20.43
N PRO A 163 -36.62 8.21 20.36
CA PRO A 163 -37.39 8.87 21.42
C PRO A 163 -37.30 8.20 22.81
N VAL A 164 -36.83 6.96 22.86
CA VAL A 164 -36.59 6.25 24.11
C VAL A 164 -35.23 6.68 24.67
N GLU A 165 -35.22 7.13 25.92
CA GLU A 165 -34.00 7.59 26.59
C GLU A 165 -32.93 6.49 26.58
N GLY A 166 -31.70 6.85 26.27
CA GLY A 166 -30.58 5.92 26.16
C GLY A 166 -30.54 5.05 24.89
N LEU A 167 -31.59 5.05 24.05
CA LEU A 167 -31.66 4.21 22.85
C LEU A 167 -31.20 4.96 21.60
N ALA A 168 -30.31 4.35 20.85
CA ALA A 168 -29.88 4.83 19.55
C ALA A 168 -29.80 3.68 18.52
N MET A 169 -30.14 3.99 17.28
CA MET A 169 -29.97 3.13 16.11
C MET A 169 -28.74 3.59 15.35
N TYR A 170 -28.00 2.65 14.76
CA TYR A 170 -26.91 2.95 13.85
C TYR A 170 -26.99 2.06 12.61
N LEU A 171 -26.56 2.63 11.49
CA LEU A 171 -26.38 1.98 10.21
C LEU A 171 -24.99 2.33 9.68
N ASN A 172 -24.20 1.31 9.38
CA ASN A 172 -22.92 1.48 8.68
C ASN A 172 -22.96 0.71 7.37
N ILE A 173 -22.49 1.33 6.31
CA ILE A 173 -22.34 0.70 5.01
C ILE A 173 -20.91 0.97 4.57
N SER A 174 -20.13 -0.08 4.43
CA SER A 174 -18.76 -0.02 3.92
C SER A 174 -18.73 -0.43 2.46
N ASN A 175 -17.84 0.21 1.72
CA ASN A 175 -17.65 -0.03 0.29
C ASN A 175 -18.92 0.17 -0.54
N LEU A 176 -19.54 1.35 -0.42
CA LEU A 176 -20.81 1.72 -1.11
C LEU A 176 -20.76 1.51 -2.63
N THR A 177 -19.61 1.73 -3.24
CA THR A 177 -19.39 1.64 -4.69
C THR A 177 -19.01 0.24 -5.16
N ASP A 178 -18.83 -0.71 -4.22
CA ASP A 178 -18.37 -2.06 -4.53
C ASP A 178 -16.99 -2.05 -5.20
N GLU A 179 -16.10 -1.20 -4.68
CA GLU A 179 -14.75 -1.05 -5.19
C GLU A 179 -13.96 -2.35 -5.06
N ILE A 180 -13.21 -2.67 -6.09
CA ILE A 180 -12.39 -3.88 -6.18
C ILE A 180 -10.93 -3.48 -5.99
N ASP A 181 -10.24 -4.13 -5.08
CA ASP A 181 -8.80 -3.93 -4.89
C ASP A 181 -8.02 -4.74 -5.92
N ARG A 182 -7.29 -4.05 -6.80
CA ARG A 182 -6.54 -4.67 -7.91
C ARG A 182 -5.06 -4.37 -7.80
N THR A 183 -4.28 -5.41 -8.05
CA THR A 183 -2.84 -5.28 -8.30
C THR A 183 -2.56 -5.62 -9.75
N LEU A 184 -1.88 -4.73 -10.46
CA LEU A 184 -1.59 -4.83 -11.89
C LEU A 184 -0.11 -5.13 -12.13
N VAL A 185 0.16 -5.93 -13.16
CA VAL A 185 1.52 -6.12 -13.68
C VAL A 185 1.84 -4.99 -14.66
N ARG A 186 2.91 -4.24 -14.39
CA ARG A 186 3.26 -3.02 -15.15
C ARG A 186 3.43 -3.25 -16.66
N GLY A 187 3.97 -4.39 -17.08
CA GLY A 187 4.30 -4.66 -18.48
C GLY A 187 3.10 -4.91 -19.39
N GLY A 188 1.92 -5.16 -18.84
CA GLY A 188 0.75 -5.51 -19.64
C GLY A 188 -0.56 -4.89 -19.11
N ASN A 189 -0.52 -4.17 -18.01
CA ASN A 189 -1.71 -3.64 -17.34
C ASN A 189 -2.82 -4.68 -17.12
N PHE A 190 -2.43 -5.94 -16.92
CA PHE A 190 -3.36 -7.00 -16.57
C PHE A 190 -3.32 -7.28 -15.07
N PRO A 191 -4.44 -7.68 -14.46
CA PRO A 191 -4.49 -7.94 -13.04
C PRO A 191 -3.61 -9.15 -12.69
N ALA A 192 -2.66 -8.93 -11.74
CA ALA A 192 -1.94 -10.01 -11.08
C ALA A 192 -2.81 -10.61 -9.97
N PHE A 193 -3.64 -9.77 -9.36
CA PHE A 193 -4.49 -10.12 -8.24
C PHE A 193 -5.68 -9.17 -8.13
N GLU A 194 -6.85 -9.69 -7.78
CA GLU A 194 -8.09 -8.93 -7.52
C GLU A 194 -8.75 -9.43 -6.24
N GLU A 195 -9.13 -8.49 -5.38
CA GLU A 195 -9.88 -8.78 -4.15
C GLU A 195 -11.25 -8.13 -4.18
N HIS A 196 -12.28 -8.96 -4.14
CA HIS A 196 -13.68 -8.58 -4.16
C HIS A 196 -14.27 -8.69 -2.75
N TYR A 197 -14.17 -7.64 -1.96
CA TYR A 197 -14.71 -7.62 -0.60
C TYR A 197 -16.22 -7.42 -0.55
N GLY A 198 -16.79 -6.82 -1.59
CA GLY A 198 -18.22 -6.50 -1.64
C GLY A 198 -18.63 -5.36 -0.72
N LYS A 199 -19.95 -5.14 -0.64
CA LYS A 199 -20.57 -4.17 0.29
C LYS A 199 -20.86 -4.86 1.62
N THR A 200 -20.53 -4.19 2.72
CA THR A 200 -20.91 -4.65 4.07
C THR A 200 -21.94 -3.69 4.66
N ILE A 201 -23.03 -4.22 5.19
CA ILE A 201 -24.09 -3.43 5.82
C ILE A 201 -24.29 -3.93 7.25
N ASP A 202 -24.09 -3.03 8.21
CA ASP A 202 -24.31 -3.28 9.63
C ASP A 202 -25.45 -2.39 10.15
N LEU A 203 -26.49 -3.01 10.68
CA LEU A 203 -27.59 -2.32 11.36
C LEU A 203 -27.67 -2.80 12.81
N GLY A 204 -27.73 -1.86 13.73
CA GLY A 204 -27.80 -2.21 15.14
C GLY A 204 -28.46 -1.16 16.02
N PHE A 205 -28.70 -1.56 17.27
CA PHE A 205 -29.24 -0.70 18.32
C PHE A 205 -28.31 -0.71 19.51
N ARG A 206 -28.14 0.43 20.13
CA ARG A 206 -27.39 0.59 21.36
C ARG A 206 -28.26 1.21 22.43
N TYR A 207 -28.34 0.55 23.57
CA TYR A 207 -28.99 1.08 24.75
C TYR A 207 -27.94 1.39 25.82
N SER A 208 -28.03 2.57 26.41
CA SER A 208 -27.16 3.02 27.51
C SER A 208 -28.05 3.41 28.68
N PHE A 209 -27.90 2.75 29.82
CA PHE A 209 -28.60 3.00 31.09
C PHE A 209 -27.70 3.70 32.08
#